data_c8d3afbcc94c5ff6d4420302e21a2f43
#
_entry.id   c8d3afbcc94c5ff6d4420302e21a2f43
#
_cell.length_a   1.000
_cell.length_b   1.000
_cell.length_c   1.000
_cell.angle_alpha   90.00
_cell.angle_beta   90.00
_cell.angle_gamma   90.00
#
_symmetry.space_group_name_H-M   'P 1'
#
loop_
_entity.id
_entity.type
_entity.pdbx_description
1 polymer ?
#
loop_
_entity_poly.entity_id
_entity_poly.type
_entity_poly.pdbx_seq_one_letter_code
_entity_poly.pdbx_strand_id
1 'polypeptide(L)'
;MKKLIFVSTGRCGTKRIAQILRKYLPEEFAVVHQMPFSRLANVIGNLLFYLGPSDRVKRLLYKFIISSYCREKYFICSDPLTAMLIPKDFIDSADVCLVHIERSPEAFADSFFKLSRRRINSFIAHNFIPYWQIGIWPLENCISGRIKEKYVQVAKLKNKLFAEMYSASPNYVRIEMTEIFNSDFLSNLIFKFFNYEVIIPSNELKIKAN
;
A
#
# COMPACT_ATOMS: atom_id res chain seq x y z
N MET A 1 -1.36 1.90 20.70
CA MET A 1 -0.51 2.46 19.62
C MET A 1 -1.38 2.70 18.40
N LYS A 2 -1.58 3.96 18.03
CA LYS A 2 -2.35 4.29 16.82
C LYS A 2 -1.52 4.03 15.54
N LYS A 3 -2.16 3.47 14.51
CA LYS A 3 -1.51 3.02 13.27
C LYS A 3 -2.26 3.54 12.05
N LEU A 4 -1.60 4.36 11.25
CA LEU A 4 -2.11 4.83 9.96
C LEU A 4 -1.39 4.06 8.84
N ILE A 5 -2.15 3.34 8.03
CA ILE A 5 -1.61 2.45 7.02
C ILE A 5 -2.13 2.86 5.65
N PHE A 6 -1.22 3.16 4.74
CA PHE A 6 -1.53 3.45 3.35
C PHE A 6 -1.30 2.19 2.50
N VAL A 7 -2.34 1.72 1.85
CA VAL A 7 -2.27 0.62 0.88
C VAL A 7 -2.55 1.13 -0.52
N SER A 8 -2.00 0.45 -1.51
CA SER A 8 -2.23 0.78 -2.93
C SER A 8 -1.80 -0.37 -3.83
N THR A 9 -2.13 -0.28 -5.10
CA THR A 9 -1.58 -1.18 -6.13
C THR A 9 -0.08 -1.00 -6.36
N GLY A 10 0.51 0.06 -5.78
CA GLY A 10 1.85 0.55 -6.06
C GLY A 10 1.84 1.72 -7.05
N ARG A 11 2.96 2.45 -7.16
CA ARG A 11 3.08 3.63 -8.04
C ARG A 11 2.09 4.77 -7.74
N CYS A 12 1.52 4.79 -6.53
CA CYS A 12 0.56 5.78 -6.05
C CYS A 12 1.19 6.82 -5.12
N GLY A 13 2.49 7.10 -5.28
CA GLY A 13 3.17 8.13 -4.50
C GLY A 13 3.50 7.76 -3.05
N THR A 14 3.33 6.52 -2.62
CA THR A 14 3.55 6.05 -1.24
C THR A 14 4.93 6.39 -0.68
N LYS A 15 5.98 6.33 -1.52
CA LYS A 15 7.32 6.79 -1.13
C LYS A 15 7.35 8.28 -0.82
N ARG A 16 6.68 9.11 -1.61
CA ARG A 16 6.63 10.57 -1.41
C ARG A 16 5.86 10.91 -0.15
N ILE A 17 4.74 10.22 0.11
CA ILE A 17 3.98 10.38 1.35
C ILE A 17 4.89 10.14 2.57
N ALA A 18 5.61 9.02 2.60
CA ALA A 18 6.52 8.74 3.71
C ALA A 18 7.64 9.79 3.85
N GLN A 19 8.18 10.28 2.75
CA GLN A 19 9.21 11.33 2.77
C GLN A 19 8.67 12.64 3.37
N ILE A 20 7.47 13.05 2.95
CA ILE A 20 6.82 14.26 3.47
C ILE A 20 6.55 14.08 4.96
N LEU A 21 5.90 12.99 5.35
CA LEU A 21 5.54 12.77 6.75
C LEU A 21 6.77 12.67 7.66
N ARG A 22 7.85 12.05 7.23
CA ARG A 22 9.12 12.03 7.99
C ARG A 22 9.73 13.42 8.19
N LYS A 23 9.52 14.33 7.23
CA LYS A 23 10.07 15.68 7.29
C LYS A 23 9.31 16.57 8.27
N TYR A 24 8.00 16.37 8.40
CA TYR A 24 7.12 17.26 9.13
C TYR A 24 6.58 16.70 10.45
N LEU A 25 6.69 15.41 10.69
CA LEU A 25 6.27 14.78 11.94
C LEU A 25 7.47 14.61 12.89
N PRO A 26 7.27 14.72 14.22
CA PRO A 26 8.31 14.53 15.21
C PRO A 26 8.72 13.05 15.36
N GLU A 27 9.80 12.80 16.08
CA GLU A 27 10.41 11.48 16.27
C GLU A 27 9.49 10.42 16.92
N GLU A 28 8.47 10.85 17.64
CA GLU A 28 7.47 9.93 18.21
C GLU A 28 6.60 9.21 17.14
N PHE A 29 6.73 9.62 15.87
CA PHE A 29 6.08 8.98 14.73
C PHE A 29 7.06 8.10 13.97
N ALA A 30 6.92 6.79 14.08
CA ALA A 30 7.61 5.86 13.19
C ALA A 30 6.98 5.88 11.79
N VAL A 31 7.57 6.61 10.86
CA VAL A 31 7.08 6.67 9.47
C VAL A 31 7.88 5.73 8.57
N VAL A 32 7.26 4.72 7.99
CA VAL A 32 7.92 3.68 7.20
C VAL A 32 7.34 3.59 5.79
N HIS A 33 8.20 3.54 4.76
CA HIS A 33 7.75 3.32 3.37
C HIS A 33 7.81 1.85 2.97
N GLN A 34 8.87 1.15 3.31
CA GLN A 34 9.00 -0.29 3.08
C GLN A 34 9.50 -0.93 4.36
N MET A 35 8.74 -1.88 4.88
CA MET A 35 9.12 -2.63 6.06
C MET A 35 10.21 -3.67 5.71
N PRO A 36 11.00 -4.11 6.68
CA PRO A 36 11.85 -5.27 6.49
C PRO A 36 11.03 -6.44 5.93
N PHE A 37 11.63 -7.19 5.02
CA PHE A 37 10.99 -8.33 4.37
C PHE A 37 9.73 -8.02 3.53
N SER A 38 9.40 -6.76 3.22
CA SER A 38 8.22 -6.39 2.41
C SER A 38 8.08 -7.19 1.12
N ARG A 39 9.20 -7.47 0.44
CA ARG A 39 9.17 -8.25 -0.81
C ARG A 39 8.74 -9.69 -0.58
N LEU A 40 9.27 -10.32 0.46
CA LEU A 40 8.84 -11.67 0.86
C LEU A 40 7.39 -11.65 1.33
N ALA A 41 7.01 -10.65 2.12
CA ALA A 41 5.64 -10.42 2.57
C ALA A 41 4.65 -10.28 1.39
N ASN A 42 5.05 -9.62 0.32
CA ASN A 42 4.23 -9.52 -0.90
C ASN A 42 3.98 -10.89 -1.53
N VAL A 43 5.04 -11.70 -1.70
CA VAL A 43 4.92 -13.05 -2.29
C VAL A 43 4.06 -13.95 -1.41
N ILE A 44 4.31 -13.96 -0.10
CA ILE A 44 3.53 -14.75 0.87
C ILE A 44 2.07 -14.27 0.89
N GLY A 45 1.81 -12.97 0.95
CA GLY A 45 0.46 -12.42 0.96
C GLY A 45 -0.35 -12.79 -0.27
N ASN A 46 0.27 -12.72 -1.44
CA ASN A 46 -0.37 -13.15 -2.69
C ASN A 46 -0.60 -14.67 -2.72
N LEU A 47 0.35 -15.49 -2.25
CA LEU A 47 0.18 -16.95 -2.14
C LEU A 47 -0.98 -17.28 -1.18
N LEU A 48 -0.99 -16.69 0.00
CA LEU A 48 -2.02 -16.94 1.00
C LEU A 48 -3.42 -16.52 0.53
N PHE A 49 -3.52 -15.52 -0.34
CA PHE A 49 -4.79 -15.15 -0.95
C PHE A 49 -5.42 -16.35 -1.70
N TYR A 50 -4.63 -17.14 -2.42
CA TYR A 50 -5.11 -18.31 -3.15
C TYR A 50 -5.35 -19.53 -2.27
N LEU A 51 -4.57 -19.68 -1.20
CA LEU A 51 -4.72 -20.79 -0.27
C LEU A 51 -5.89 -20.59 0.71
N GLY A 52 -6.48 -19.39 0.77
CA GLY A 52 -7.59 -19.06 1.67
C GLY A 52 -7.26 -19.20 3.15
N PRO A 53 -6.10 -18.74 3.66
CA PRO A 53 -5.77 -18.91 5.06
C PRO A 53 -6.68 -18.11 5.97
N SER A 54 -6.81 -18.57 7.20
CA SER A 54 -7.52 -17.84 8.25
C SER A 54 -6.84 -16.49 8.56
N ASP A 55 -7.59 -15.49 8.99
CA ASP A 55 -7.05 -14.21 9.46
C ASP A 55 -6.05 -14.37 10.62
N ARG A 56 -6.15 -15.48 11.38
CA ARG A 56 -5.17 -15.80 12.43
C ARG A 56 -3.76 -15.98 11.87
N VAL A 57 -3.61 -16.69 10.74
CA VAL A 57 -2.29 -16.87 10.09
C VAL A 57 -1.76 -15.55 9.55
N LYS A 58 -2.60 -14.77 8.87
CA LYS A 58 -2.23 -13.43 8.39
C LYS A 58 -1.82 -12.53 9.54
N ARG A 59 -2.56 -12.57 10.67
CA ARG A 59 -2.25 -11.79 11.88
C ARG A 59 -0.88 -12.13 12.47
N LEU A 60 -0.54 -13.39 12.58
CA LEU A 60 0.77 -13.81 13.10
C LEU A 60 1.91 -13.30 12.21
N LEU A 61 1.79 -13.47 10.89
CA LEU A 61 2.79 -13.00 9.93
C LEU A 61 2.89 -11.47 9.92
N TYR A 62 1.77 -10.78 9.92
CA TYR A 62 1.76 -9.32 9.92
C TYR A 62 2.33 -8.74 11.22
N LYS A 63 1.97 -9.31 12.37
CA LYS A 63 2.56 -8.93 13.67
C LYS A 63 4.07 -9.10 13.68
N PHE A 64 4.59 -10.18 13.11
CA PHE A 64 6.04 -10.39 13.00
C PHE A 64 6.70 -9.27 12.19
N ILE A 65 6.11 -8.88 11.06
CA ILE A 65 6.64 -7.83 10.19
C ILE A 65 6.65 -6.46 10.86
N ILE A 66 5.59 -6.11 11.62
CA ILE A 66 5.49 -4.81 12.28
C ILE A 66 6.13 -4.77 13.69
N SER A 67 6.58 -5.90 14.21
CA SER A 67 7.08 -6.00 15.61
C SER A 67 8.23 -5.05 15.92
N SER A 68 9.10 -4.80 14.93
CA SER A 68 10.24 -3.87 15.09
C SER A 68 9.81 -2.40 15.31
N TYR A 69 8.56 -2.06 15.00
CA TYR A 69 8.01 -0.69 15.15
C TYR A 69 7.02 -0.55 16.30
N CYS A 70 6.80 -1.62 17.08
CA CYS A 70 5.82 -1.63 18.17
C CYS A 70 6.24 -0.80 19.40
N ARG A 71 7.42 -0.21 19.42
CA ARG A 71 7.91 0.62 20.52
C ARG A 71 7.48 2.08 20.41
N GLU A 72 7.14 2.54 19.21
CA GLU A 72 6.79 3.93 18.94
C GLU A 72 5.35 4.22 19.34
N LYS A 73 5.08 5.46 19.78
CA LYS A 73 3.74 5.90 20.17
C LYS A 73 2.78 5.89 18.99
N TYR A 74 3.25 6.33 17.83
CA TYR A 74 2.51 6.41 16.58
C TYR A 74 3.24 5.69 15.46
N PHE A 75 2.51 4.94 14.65
CA PHE A 75 3.07 4.21 13.52
C PHE A 75 2.36 4.58 12.22
N ILE A 76 3.12 5.00 11.22
CA ILE A 76 2.62 5.30 9.88
C ILE A 76 3.36 4.43 8.87
N CYS A 77 2.62 3.63 8.13
CA CYS A 77 3.17 2.74 7.10
C CYS A 77 2.58 3.06 5.73
N SER A 78 3.43 3.23 4.74
CA SER A 78 3.03 3.41 3.34
C SER A 78 3.64 2.34 2.43
N ASP A 79 3.51 1.08 2.82
CA ASP A 79 4.09 -0.07 2.13
C ASP A 79 3.04 -0.84 1.31
N PRO A 80 3.02 -0.67 -0.02
CA PRO A 80 2.06 -1.37 -0.88
C PRO A 80 2.32 -2.88 -0.98
N LEU A 81 3.51 -3.36 -0.57
CA LEU A 81 3.89 -4.77 -0.71
C LEU A 81 3.30 -5.64 0.41
N THR A 82 2.96 -5.06 1.55
CA THR A 82 2.38 -5.80 2.68
C THR A 82 0.85 -5.80 2.69
N ALA A 83 0.21 -5.09 1.77
CA ALA A 83 -1.22 -4.87 1.74
C ALA A 83 -2.05 -6.17 1.79
N MET A 84 -1.64 -7.22 1.07
CA MET A 84 -2.34 -8.52 1.04
C MET A 84 -2.21 -9.33 2.32
N LEU A 85 -1.27 -8.98 3.21
CA LEU A 85 -1.08 -9.64 4.50
C LEU A 85 -1.83 -9.01 5.66
N ILE A 86 -2.39 -7.80 5.48
CA ILE A 86 -3.09 -7.11 6.56
C ILE A 86 -4.36 -7.92 6.90
N PRO A 87 -4.50 -8.42 8.13
CA PRO A 87 -5.70 -9.17 8.49
C PRO A 87 -6.88 -8.23 8.69
N LYS A 88 -8.09 -8.68 8.34
CA LYS A 88 -9.29 -7.85 8.43
C LYS A 88 -9.56 -7.37 9.85
N ASP A 89 -9.50 -8.28 10.81
CA ASP A 89 -9.73 -7.99 12.23
C ASP A 89 -8.70 -7.02 12.86
N PHE A 90 -7.54 -6.86 12.23
CA PHE A 90 -6.57 -5.85 12.64
C PHE A 90 -7.05 -4.42 12.30
N ILE A 91 -7.76 -4.26 11.18
CA ILE A 91 -8.28 -2.97 10.72
C ILE A 91 -9.50 -2.55 11.53
N ASP A 92 -10.27 -3.51 12.05
CA ASP A 92 -11.45 -3.25 12.85
C ASP A 92 -11.12 -2.68 14.25
N SER A 93 -9.83 -2.65 14.62
CA SER A 93 -9.37 -2.00 15.84
C SER A 93 -9.48 -0.47 15.73
N ALA A 94 -10.01 0.18 16.76
CA ALA A 94 -10.12 1.64 16.84
C ALA A 94 -8.76 2.37 16.73
N ASP A 95 -7.68 1.66 16.97
CA ASP A 95 -6.30 2.17 16.87
C ASP A 95 -5.71 2.09 15.45
N VAL A 96 -6.48 1.64 14.46
CA VAL A 96 -6.00 1.48 13.08
C VAL A 96 -6.85 2.29 12.12
N CYS A 97 -6.21 3.01 11.21
CA CYS A 97 -6.85 3.63 10.06
C CYS A 97 -6.16 3.13 8.78
N LEU A 98 -6.91 2.55 7.86
CA LEU A 98 -6.44 2.06 6.57
C LEU A 98 -6.88 2.98 5.45
N VAL A 99 -5.92 3.61 4.78
CA VAL A 99 -6.15 4.49 3.63
C VAL A 99 -5.77 3.77 2.35
N HIS A 100 -6.75 3.46 1.54
CA HIS A 100 -6.56 2.85 0.22
C HIS A 100 -6.43 3.94 -0.84
N ILE A 101 -5.22 4.09 -1.37
CA ILE A 101 -4.92 5.05 -2.42
C ILE A 101 -5.12 4.38 -3.78
N GLU A 102 -6.07 4.89 -4.54
CA GLU A 102 -6.30 4.46 -5.91
C GLU A 102 -5.62 5.36 -6.93
N ARG A 103 -5.24 4.75 -8.01
CA ARG A 103 -4.77 5.40 -9.23
C ARG A 103 -5.48 4.75 -10.40
N SER A 104 -5.79 5.52 -11.47
CA SER A 104 -6.39 4.91 -12.64
C SER A 104 -5.53 3.73 -13.13
N PRO A 105 -6.14 2.60 -13.48
CA PRO A 105 -5.41 1.42 -13.94
C PRO A 105 -4.49 1.69 -15.12
N GLU A 106 -4.90 2.58 -16.02
CA GLU A 106 -4.14 2.98 -17.20
C GLU A 106 -2.90 3.80 -16.79
N ALA A 107 -3.05 4.78 -15.91
CA ALA A 107 -1.93 5.58 -15.40
C ALA A 107 -0.96 4.75 -14.54
N PHE A 108 -1.48 3.75 -13.80
CA PHE A 108 -0.63 2.77 -13.12
C PHE A 108 0.18 1.97 -14.14
N ALA A 109 -0.47 1.38 -15.16
CA ALA A 109 0.18 0.55 -16.17
C ALA A 109 1.25 1.32 -16.93
N ASP A 110 1.01 2.58 -17.30
CA ASP A 110 1.99 3.45 -17.96
C ASP A 110 3.23 3.69 -17.08
N SER A 111 3.01 4.05 -15.82
CA SER A 111 4.08 4.27 -14.86
C SER A 111 4.89 3.00 -14.61
N PHE A 112 4.21 1.87 -14.55
CA PHE A 112 4.80 0.57 -14.27
C PHE A 112 5.58 0.03 -15.46
N PHE A 113 5.05 0.20 -16.67
CA PHE A 113 5.72 -0.15 -17.92
C PHE A 113 6.99 0.66 -18.12
N LYS A 114 6.95 1.97 -17.86
CA LYS A 114 8.16 2.83 -17.87
C LYS A 114 9.22 2.35 -16.86
N LEU A 115 8.81 1.94 -15.65
CA LEU A 115 9.73 1.38 -14.64
C LEU A 115 10.36 0.07 -15.11
N SER A 116 9.57 -0.84 -15.66
CA SER A 116 10.02 -2.14 -16.14
C SER A 116 11.05 -2.02 -17.26
N ARG A 117 10.88 -1.05 -18.16
CA ARG A 117 11.87 -0.76 -19.22
C ARG A 117 13.19 -0.21 -18.68
N ARG A 118 13.16 0.51 -17.57
CA ARG A 118 14.37 1.09 -16.94
C ARG A 118 15.08 0.11 -15.99
N ARG A 119 14.38 -0.89 -15.46
CA ARG A 119 14.88 -1.82 -14.42
C ARG A 119 14.50 -3.25 -14.77
N ILE A 120 15.40 -3.94 -15.43
CA ILE A 120 15.19 -5.34 -15.85
C ILE A 120 14.81 -6.26 -14.66
N ASN A 121 15.41 -6.04 -13.49
CA ASN A 121 15.08 -6.83 -12.30
C ASN A 121 13.60 -6.64 -11.87
N SER A 122 13.05 -5.42 -12.03
CA SER A 122 11.63 -5.19 -11.79
C SER A 122 10.76 -5.91 -12.82
N PHE A 123 11.18 -5.89 -14.09
CA PHE A 123 10.47 -6.60 -15.14
C PHE A 123 10.43 -8.10 -14.86
N ILE A 124 11.57 -8.70 -14.52
CA ILE A 124 11.67 -10.13 -14.17
C ILE A 124 10.79 -10.44 -12.96
N ALA A 125 10.91 -9.66 -11.87
CA ALA A 125 10.14 -9.91 -10.67
C ALA A 125 8.63 -9.90 -10.93
N HIS A 126 8.14 -8.93 -11.68
CA HIS A 126 6.71 -8.74 -11.90
C HIS A 126 6.08 -9.68 -12.93
N ASN A 127 6.88 -10.31 -13.79
CA ASN A 127 6.35 -11.17 -14.86
C ASN A 127 6.74 -12.65 -14.73
N PHE A 128 7.79 -12.96 -13.98
CA PHE A 128 8.34 -14.31 -13.92
C PHE A 128 8.49 -14.88 -12.50
N ILE A 129 8.50 -14.06 -11.45
CA ILE A 129 8.54 -14.59 -10.08
C ILE A 129 7.11 -14.99 -9.66
N PRO A 130 6.88 -16.26 -9.29
CA PRO A 130 5.58 -16.73 -8.82
C PRO A 130 5.06 -15.88 -7.67
N TYR A 131 3.77 -15.57 -7.68
CA TYR A 131 3.07 -14.80 -6.65
C TYR A 131 3.60 -13.37 -6.40
N TRP A 132 4.54 -12.86 -7.23
CA TRP A 132 4.97 -11.48 -7.11
C TRP A 132 3.84 -10.48 -7.45
N GLN A 133 3.03 -10.83 -8.44
CA GLN A 133 1.81 -10.12 -8.77
C GLN A 133 0.62 -11.07 -8.73
N ILE A 134 -0.46 -10.60 -8.12
CA ILE A 134 -1.73 -11.33 -8.15
C ILE A 134 -2.24 -11.44 -9.59
N GLY A 135 -2.73 -12.60 -9.98
CA GLY A 135 -3.32 -12.85 -11.31
C GLY A 135 -2.32 -13.04 -12.46
N ILE A 136 -0.99 -13.02 -12.24
CA ILE A 136 -0.04 -13.20 -13.33
C ILE A 136 0.53 -14.62 -13.40
N TRP A 137 1.03 -15.21 -12.35
CA TRP A 137 1.70 -16.51 -12.38
C TRP A 137 1.69 -17.14 -10.98
N PRO A 138 1.53 -18.46 -10.82
CA PRO A 138 1.41 -19.59 -11.78
C PRO A 138 -0.02 -20.10 -12.01
N LEU A 139 -1.02 -19.28 -12.03
CA LEU A 139 -2.44 -19.66 -11.98
C LEU A 139 -2.99 -20.07 -13.35
N GLU A 140 -3.93 -21.02 -13.36
CA GLU A 140 -4.65 -21.45 -14.57
C GLU A 140 -5.37 -20.29 -15.28
N ASN A 141 -5.89 -19.34 -14.50
CA ASN A 141 -6.57 -18.13 -15.00
C ASN A 141 -5.64 -16.93 -15.01
N CYS A 142 -4.40 -17.09 -15.48
CA CYS A 142 -3.49 -15.97 -15.62
C CYS A 142 -4.07 -14.90 -16.55
N ILE A 143 -3.93 -13.66 -16.11
CA ILE A 143 -4.24 -12.49 -16.92
C ILE A 143 -3.47 -12.58 -18.24
N SER A 144 -4.19 -12.62 -19.37
CA SER A 144 -3.64 -12.70 -20.72
C SER A 144 -3.51 -11.31 -21.36
N GLY A 145 -2.82 -11.22 -22.50
CA GLY A 145 -2.67 -10.00 -23.24
C GLY A 145 -1.25 -9.43 -23.26
N ARG A 146 -1.10 -8.26 -23.86
CA ARG A 146 0.18 -7.54 -23.90
C ARG A 146 0.56 -7.07 -22.49
N ILE A 147 1.85 -6.91 -22.20
CA ILE A 147 2.37 -6.58 -20.86
C ILE A 147 1.67 -5.38 -20.24
N LYS A 148 1.41 -4.33 -21.00
CA LYS A 148 0.72 -3.14 -20.50
C LYS A 148 -0.74 -3.44 -20.13
N GLU A 149 -1.44 -4.23 -20.94
CA GLU A 149 -2.81 -4.67 -20.68
C GLU A 149 -2.87 -5.53 -19.41
N LYS A 150 -1.89 -6.42 -19.22
CA LYS A 150 -1.74 -7.20 -17.97
C LYS A 150 -1.62 -6.28 -16.74
N TYR A 151 -0.83 -5.22 -16.83
CA TYR A 151 -0.70 -4.27 -15.71
C TYR A 151 -2.00 -3.50 -15.42
N VAL A 152 -2.77 -3.14 -16.44
CA VAL A 152 -4.12 -2.56 -16.25
C VAL A 152 -5.02 -3.53 -15.50
N GLN A 153 -5.07 -4.78 -15.92
CA GLN A 153 -5.90 -5.80 -15.28
C GLN A 153 -5.45 -6.10 -13.84
N VAL A 154 -4.14 -6.17 -13.56
CA VAL A 154 -3.60 -6.31 -12.20
C VAL A 154 -4.04 -5.15 -11.32
N ALA A 155 -3.99 -3.92 -11.81
CA ALA A 155 -4.43 -2.76 -11.04
C ALA A 155 -5.93 -2.83 -10.73
N LYS A 156 -6.76 -3.16 -11.71
CA LYS A 156 -8.21 -3.36 -11.53
C LYS A 156 -8.49 -4.45 -10.48
N LEU A 157 -7.81 -5.60 -10.61
CA LEU A 157 -7.97 -6.72 -9.70
C LEU A 157 -7.57 -6.34 -8.25
N LYS A 158 -6.41 -5.71 -8.07
CA LYS A 158 -5.94 -5.30 -6.72
C LYS A 158 -6.87 -4.28 -6.08
N ASN A 159 -7.31 -3.24 -6.81
CA ASN A 159 -8.22 -2.25 -6.28
C ASN A 159 -9.55 -2.88 -5.86
N LYS A 160 -10.10 -3.78 -6.70
CA LYS A 160 -11.30 -4.55 -6.37
C LYS A 160 -11.11 -5.38 -5.11
N LEU A 161 -10.01 -6.13 -5.01
CA LEU A 161 -9.73 -6.99 -3.86
C LEU A 161 -9.58 -6.19 -2.56
N PHE A 162 -8.87 -5.06 -2.57
CA PHE A 162 -8.75 -4.22 -1.38
C PHE A 162 -10.09 -3.65 -0.94
N ALA A 163 -10.93 -3.22 -1.88
CA ALA A 163 -12.27 -2.78 -1.57
C ALA A 163 -13.12 -3.92 -0.98
N GLU A 164 -13.12 -5.10 -1.58
CA GLU A 164 -13.87 -6.26 -1.07
C GLU A 164 -13.38 -6.72 0.32
N MET A 165 -12.06 -6.70 0.54
CA MET A 165 -11.49 -7.12 1.83
C MET A 165 -11.78 -6.14 2.97
N TYR A 166 -11.86 -4.84 2.70
CA TYR A 166 -11.78 -3.83 3.74
C TYR A 166 -12.94 -2.84 3.81
N SER A 167 -13.81 -2.75 2.79
CA SER A 167 -14.90 -1.75 2.74
C SER A 167 -15.92 -1.85 3.88
N ALA A 168 -16.05 -3.02 4.49
CA ALA A 168 -16.95 -3.20 5.64
C ALA A 168 -16.36 -2.65 6.96
N SER A 169 -15.07 -2.31 7.01
CA SER A 169 -14.45 -1.74 8.20
C SER A 169 -14.73 -0.25 8.31
N PRO A 170 -15.16 0.27 9.47
CA PRO A 170 -15.38 1.70 9.68
C PRO A 170 -14.09 2.53 9.61
N ASN A 171 -12.94 1.86 9.72
CA ASN A 171 -11.62 2.49 9.71
C ASN A 171 -10.96 2.47 8.32
N TYR A 172 -11.71 2.07 7.28
CA TYR A 172 -11.23 2.06 5.91
C TYR A 172 -11.64 3.34 5.17
N VAL A 173 -10.66 4.01 4.58
CA VAL A 173 -10.86 5.21 3.76
C VAL A 173 -10.32 4.94 2.37
N ARG A 174 -11.12 5.18 1.33
CA ARG A 174 -10.72 5.05 -0.07
C ARG A 174 -10.60 6.43 -0.69
N ILE A 175 -9.48 6.72 -1.34
CA ILE A 175 -9.18 8.02 -1.93
C ILE A 175 -8.47 7.88 -3.26
N GLU A 176 -8.66 8.88 -4.11
CA GLU A 176 -7.88 9.04 -5.33
C GLU A 176 -6.46 9.54 -5.02
N MET A 177 -5.47 9.09 -5.82
CA MET A 177 -4.09 9.54 -5.66
C MET A 177 -3.93 11.07 -5.75
N THR A 178 -4.75 11.74 -6.54
CA THR A 178 -4.76 13.19 -6.69
C THR A 178 -5.19 13.92 -5.42
N GLU A 179 -6.11 13.33 -4.67
CA GLU A 179 -6.61 13.91 -3.41
C GLU A 179 -5.56 13.89 -2.29
N ILE A 180 -4.75 12.83 -2.22
CA ILE A 180 -3.74 12.70 -1.17
C ILE A 180 -2.64 13.75 -1.28
N PHE A 181 -2.44 14.29 -2.46
CA PHE A 181 -1.50 15.38 -2.72
C PHE A 181 -2.16 16.76 -2.69
N ASN A 182 -3.40 16.85 -2.21
CA ASN A 182 -4.00 18.11 -1.79
C ASN A 182 -3.41 18.51 -0.43
N SER A 183 -3.04 19.80 -0.29
CA SER A 183 -2.34 20.33 0.89
C SER A 183 -3.04 20.01 2.22
N ASP A 184 -4.36 20.00 2.22
CA ASP A 184 -5.11 19.86 3.46
C ASP A 184 -5.42 18.41 3.83
N PHE A 185 -5.43 17.49 2.84
CA PHE A 185 -5.83 16.10 3.09
C PHE A 185 -4.94 15.41 4.11
N LEU A 186 -3.60 15.42 3.90
CA LEU A 186 -2.67 14.74 4.80
C LEU A 186 -2.67 15.37 6.19
N SER A 187 -2.69 16.70 6.28
CA SER A 187 -2.76 17.44 7.56
C SER A 187 -4.03 17.11 8.32
N ASN A 188 -5.18 17.15 7.64
CA ASN A 188 -6.48 16.81 8.23
C ASN A 188 -6.55 15.34 8.67
N LEU A 189 -5.99 14.41 7.89
CA LEU A 189 -5.94 13.00 8.23
C LEU A 189 -5.10 12.77 9.50
N ILE A 190 -3.94 13.39 9.60
CA ILE A 190 -3.06 13.30 10.77
C ILE A 190 -3.76 13.90 12.00
N PHE A 191 -4.35 15.08 11.86
CA PHE A 191 -5.12 15.70 12.94
C PHE A 191 -6.27 14.82 13.41
N LYS A 192 -7.13 14.40 12.49
CA LYS A 192 -8.31 13.58 12.80
C LYS A 192 -7.96 12.26 13.51
N PHE A 193 -6.89 11.60 13.07
CA PHE A 193 -6.57 10.28 13.59
C PHE A 193 -5.66 10.30 14.81
N PHE A 194 -4.62 11.14 14.80
CA PHE A 194 -3.65 11.21 15.91
C PHE A 194 -3.94 12.33 16.90
N ASN A 195 -4.83 13.27 16.58
CA ASN A 195 -5.02 14.54 17.28
C ASN A 195 -3.71 15.35 17.36
N TYR A 196 -3.02 15.42 16.22
CA TYR A 196 -1.74 16.10 16.08
C TYR A 196 -1.80 17.09 14.91
N GLU A 197 -1.54 18.36 15.18
CA GLU A 197 -1.51 19.41 14.17
C GLU A 197 -0.18 19.39 13.41
N VAL A 198 -0.25 19.32 12.08
CA VAL A 198 0.90 19.41 11.19
C VAL A 198 0.57 20.30 10.01
N ILE A 199 1.46 21.23 9.69
CA ILE A 199 1.33 22.08 8.51
C ILE A 199 2.29 21.57 7.45
N ILE A 200 1.73 21.02 6.37
CA ILE A 200 2.51 20.55 5.22
C ILE A 200 2.41 21.60 4.11
N PRO A 201 3.51 22.27 3.73
CA PRO A 201 3.48 23.29 2.69
C PRO A 201 3.03 22.72 1.33
N SER A 202 2.19 23.46 0.61
CA SER A 202 1.62 23.03 -0.68
C SER A 202 2.67 22.73 -1.77
N ASN A 203 3.84 23.37 -1.72
CA ASN A 203 4.95 23.10 -2.63
C ASN A 203 5.56 21.69 -2.46
N GLU A 204 5.47 21.12 -1.27
CA GLU A 204 5.92 19.74 -1.00
C GLU A 204 5.00 18.70 -1.63
N LEU A 205 3.74 19.04 -1.83
CA LEU A 205 2.71 18.14 -2.34
C LEU A 205 2.63 18.13 -3.87
N LYS A 206 3.29 19.08 -4.55
CA LYS A 206 3.31 19.09 -6.03
C LYS A 206 3.93 17.79 -6.55
N ILE A 207 3.12 17.00 -7.23
CA ILE A 207 3.62 15.83 -7.99
C ILE A 207 4.48 16.40 -9.12
N LYS A 208 5.78 16.10 -9.11
CA LYS A 208 6.59 16.34 -10.30
C LYS A 208 5.98 15.53 -11.43
N ALA A 209 5.40 16.20 -12.42
CA ALA A 209 4.99 15.56 -13.66
C ALA A 209 6.26 14.96 -14.30
N ASN A 210 6.39 13.66 -14.24
CA ASN A 210 7.44 12.88 -14.92
C ASN A 210 6.87 12.20 -16.15
#